data_5577358eeb8977656834da6cf042f981
#
_entry.id   5577358eeb8977656834da6cf042f981
#
_cell.length_a   1.000
_cell.length_b   1.000
_cell.length_c   1.000
_cell.angle_alpha   90.00
_cell.angle_beta   90.00
_cell.angle_gamma   90.00
#
_symmetry.space_group_name_H-M   'P 1'
#
loop_
_entity.id
_entity.type
_entity.pdbx_description
1 polymer ?
#
loop_
_entity_poly.entity_id
_entity_poly.type
_entity_poly.pdbx_seq_one_letter_code
_entity_poly.pdbx_strand_id
1 'polypeptide(L)'
;MNIRSIGYNSVYAGSYSFQAKAEMGVYMLVLTKSRARFWVNGESISAAPNSLIIYDDTCERQYAADAAPLVCDWICFDAEDESEFIDALKLPLNRVIPHCDSETIDVLMRNIMTEFYSLGSARIKMLDALMRTLLA
;
A
#
# COMPACT_ATOMS: atom_id res chain seq x y z
N MET A 1 -0.27 -4.88 -13.98
CA MET A 1 -0.64 -5.09 -12.57
C MET A 1 -2.10 -4.85 -12.38
N ASN A 2 -2.73 -5.65 -11.56
CA ASN A 2 -4.17 -5.58 -11.34
C ASN A 2 -4.46 -5.20 -9.89
N ILE A 3 -5.23 -4.14 -9.68
CA ILE A 3 -5.60 -3.69 -8.34
C ILE A 3 -6.81 -4.50 -7.88
N ARG A 4 -6.69 -5.16 -6.73
CA ARG A 4 -7.77 -5.92 -6.11
C ARG A 4 -8.65 -5.04 -5.24
N SER A 5 -8.03 -4.18 -4.45
CA SER A 5 -8.74 -3.28 -3.53
C SER A 5 -7.89 -2.06 -3.21
N ILE A 6 -8.53 -0.99 -2.83
CA ILE A 6 -7.88 0.28 -2.56
C ILE A 6 -8.64 1.05 -1.47
N GLY A 7 -7.89 1.75 -0.62
CA GLY A 7 -8.41 2.73 0.32
C GLY A 7 -7.60 4.02 0.25
N TYR A 8 -8.28 5.14 0.25
CA TYR A 8 -7.64 6.46 0.21
C TYR A 8 -8.17 7.30 1.36
N ASN A 9 -7.27 7.87 2.17
CA ASN A 9 -7.62 8.62 3.38
C ASN A 9 -8.59 7.87 4.27
N SER A 10 -8.43 6.56 4.36
CA SER A 10 -9.26 5.71 5.22
C SER A 10 -8.98 6.04 6.67
N VAL A 11 -10.05 6.30 7.44
CA VAL A 11 -9.95 6.66 8.85
C VAL A 11 -10.59 5.57 9.69
N TYR A 12 -9.82 5.03 10.62
CA TYR A 12 -10.26 3.98 11.52
C TYR A 12 -10.15 4.49 12.96
N ALA A 13 -11.30 4.63 13.63
CA ALA A 13 -11.36 5.16 14.99
C ALA A 13 -10.92 4.11 16.02
N GLY A 14 -10.45 4.59 17.17
CA GLY A 14 -10.09 3.74 18.30
C GLY A 14 -8.82 2.95 18.10
N SER A 15 -8.72 1.78 18.71
CA SER A 15 -7.55 0.91 18.67
C SER A 15 -7.65 -0.08 17.49
N TYR A 16 -7.74 0.45 16.29
CA TYR A 16 -7.87 -0.36 15.08
C TYR A 16 -6.60 -1.18 14.82
N SER A 17 -6.80 -2.43 14.43
CA SER A 17 -5.71 -3.28 13.94
C SER A 17 -6.18 -4.08 12.73
N PHE A 18 -5.27 -4.33 11.81
CA PHE A 18 -5.50 -5.12 10.60
C PHE A 18 -4.51 -6.28 10.56
N GLN A 19 -5.00 -7.43 10.15
CA GLN A 19 -4.16 -8.62 9.97
C GLN A 19 -4.70 -9.45 8.82
N ALA A 20 -3.82 -9.83 7.89
CA ALA A 20 -4.16 -10.69 6.78
C ALA A 20 -2.97 -11.58 6.44
N LYS A 21 -3.26 -12.82 6.01
CA LYS A 21 -2.23 -13.75 5.57
C LYS A 21 -1.66 -13.35 4.23
N ALA A 22 -0.42 -13.76 3.99
CA ALA A 22 0.20 -13.65 2.67
C ALA A 22 -0.57 -14.49 1.65
N GLU A 23 -0.64 -13.99 0.43
CA GLU A 23 -1.26 -14.68 -0.71
C GLU A 23 -0.32 -14.55 -1.90
N MET A 24 0.02 -15.67 -2.54
CA MET A 24 0.96 -15.70 -3.66
C MET A 24 0.54 -14.73 -4.77
N GLY A 25 1.50 -13.94 -5.23
CA GLY A 25 1.28 -12.97 -6.31
C GLY A 25 0.62 -11.67 -5.87
N VAL A 26 0.18 -11.57 -4.62
CA VAL A 26 -0.53 -10.40 -4.10
C VAL A 26 0.36 -9.58 -3.17
N TYR A 27 0.55 -8.32 -3.53
CA TYR A 27 1.32 -7.35 -2.76
C TYR A 27 0.37 -6.34 -2.11
N MET A 28 0.81 -5.72 -1.04
CA MET A 28 0.04 -4.67 -0.38
C MET A 28 0.95 -3.49 -0.04
N LEU A 29 0.58 -2.32 -0.54
CA LEU A 29 1.21 -1.06 -0.20
C LEU A 29 0.35 -0.35 0.84
N VAL A 30 0.97 0.14 1.91
CA VAL A 30 0.29 0.91 2.95
C VAL A 30 1.10 2.17 3.23
N LEU A 31 0.45 3.32 3.10
CA LEU A 31 1.01 4.60 3.53
C LEU A 31 0.20 5.08 4.74
N THR A 32 0.85 5.17 5.89
CA THR A 32 0.19 5.70 7.08
C THR A 32 0.41 7.21 7.18
N LYS A 33 -0.66 7.96 7.37
CA LYS A 33 -0.67 9.41 7.53
C LYS A 33 -0.71 9.84 9.00
N SER A 34 -0.94 8.89 9.89
CA SER A 34 -0.89 9.04 11.33
C SER A 34 0.16 8.09 11.90
N ARG A 35 0.43 8.19 13.20
CA ARG A 35 1.33 7.23 13.85
C ARG A 35 0.74 5.83 13.80
N ALA A 36 1.58 4.86 13.47
CA ALA A 36 1.17 3.48 13.31
C ALA A 36 2.25 2.53 13.79
N ARG A 37 1.90 1.27 13.89
CA ARG A 37 2.81 0.18 14.18
C ARG A 37 2.64 -0.88 13.12
N PHE A 38 3.75 -1.30 12.55
CA PHE A 38 3.78 -2.39 11.57
C PHE A 38 4.45 -3.61 12.17
N TRP A 39 4.02 -4.80 11.76
CA TRP A 39 4.69 -6.05 12.10
C TRP A 39 5.27 -6.66 10.84
N VAL A 40 6.53 -7.06 10.90
CA VAL A 40 7.24 -7.76 9.83
C VAL A 40 7.93 -8.95 10.45
N ASN A 41 7.57 -10.15 10.01
CA ASN A 41 8.14 -11.42 10.50
C ASN A 41 8.12 -11.53 12.04
N GLY A 42 7.02 -11.09 12.65
CA GLY A 42 6.82 -11.15 14.09
C GLY A 42 7.42 -10.00 14.89
N GLU A 43 8.19 -9.11 14.27
CA GLU A 43 8.74 -7.93 14.91
C GLU A 43 7.86 -6.72 14.70
N SER A 44 7.58 -5.97 15.76
CA SER A 44 6.82 -4.73 15.65
C SER A 44 7.73 -3.53 15.48
N ILE A 45 7.33 -2.62 14.59
CA ILE A 45 8.09 -1.42 14.26
C ILE A 45 7.15 -0.22 14.39
N SER A 46 7.52 0.74 15.23
CA SER A 46 6.81 2.02 15.30
C SER A 46 7.10 2.85 14.06
N ALA A 47 6.06 3.47 13.51
CA ALA A 47 6.17 4.30 12.32
C ALA A 47 5.63 5.71 12.59
N ALA A 48 6.43 6.72 12.26
CA ALA A 48 6.00 8.11 12.29
C ALA A 48 4.97 8.37 11.17
N PRO A 49 4.23 9.49 11.22
CA PRO A 49 3.35 9.87 10.10
C PRO A 49 4.12 9.93 8.78
N ASN A 50 3.45 9.59 7.69
CA ASN A 50 4.01 9.54 6.33
C ASN A 50 5.08 8.46 6.16
N SER A 51 4.83 7.30 6.74
CA SER A 51 5.64 6.10 6.54
C SER A 51 4.96 5.14 5.59
N LEU A 52 5.76 4.47 4.77
CA LEU A 52 5.30 3.55 3.74
C LEU A 52 5.86 2.16 4.00
N ILE A 53 5.06 1.15 3.75
CA ILE A 53 5.52 -0.23 3.66
C ILE A 53 4.91 -0.89 2.44
N ILE A 54 5.68 -1.74 1.77
CA ILE A 54 5.18 -2.61 0.71
C ILE A 54 5.41 -4.05 1.17
N TYR A 55 4.34 -4.74 1.50
CA TYR A 55 4.40 -6.16 1.82
C TYR A 55 4.43 -6.97 0.53
N ASP A 56 5.39 -7.89 0.43
CA ASP A 56 5.41 -8.81 -0.70
C ASP A 56 4.43 -9.98 -0.49
N ASP A 57 4.43 -10.92 -1.43
CA ASP A 57 3.50 -12.04 -1.41
C ASP A 57 3.88 -13.17 -0.44
N THR A 58 4.96 -13.01 0.32
CA THR A 58 5.41 -13.99 1.32
C THR A 58 5.20 -13.52 2.75
N CYS A 59 4.97 -12.24 2.98
CA CYS A 59 4.89 -11.65 4.30
C CYS A 59 3.45 -11.45 4.74
N GLU A 60 3.13 -11.86 5.97
CA GLU A 60 1.84 -11.56 6.57
C GLU A 60 1.69 -10.05 6.76
N ARG A 61 0.49 -9.54 6.45
CA ARG A 61 0.17 -8.13 6.60
C ARG A 61 -0.37 -7.90 8.00
N GLN A 62 0.29 -7.06 8.77
CA GLN A 62 -0.20 -6.69 10.09
C GLN A 62 0.22 -5.26 10.43
N TYR A 63 -0.75 -4.41 10.68
CA TYR A 63 -0.51 -3.05 11.15
C TYR A 63 -1.65 -2.58 12.03
N ALA A 64 -1.38 -1.57 12.85
CA ALA A 64 -2.34 -1.04 13.81
C ALA A 64 -2.12 0.44 14.05
N ALA A 65 -3.14 1.09 14.60
CA ALA A 65 -3.00 2.43 15.13
C ALA A 65 -2.07 2.42 16.34
N ASP A 66 -1.08 3.30 16.36
CA ASP A 66 -0.24 3.53 17.54
C ASP A 66 -0.84 4.66 18.39
N ALA A 67 -1.57 5.55 17.73
CA ALA A 67 -2.43 6.54 18.36
C ALA A 67 -3.69 6.67 17.51
N ALA A 68 -4.84 6.69 18.15
CA ALA A 68 -6.11 6.82 17.41
C ALA A 68 -6.31 8.25 16.92
N PRO A 69 -6.91 8.46 15.73
CA PRO A 69 -7.31 7.44 14.77
C PRO A 69 -6.15 6.97 13.88
N LEU A 70 -6.32 5.83 13.23
CA LEU A 70 -5.45 5.40 12.14
C LEU A 70 -5.94 6.02 10.84
N VAL A 71 -5.10 6.78 10.16
CA VAL A 71 -5.39 7.34 8.84
C VAL A 71 -4.37 6.78 7.86
N CYS A 72 -4.83 6.14 6.79
CA CYS A 72 -3.93 5.49 5.84
C CYS A 72 -4.52 5.41 4.44
N ASP A 73 -3.61 5.31 3.46
CA ASP A 73 -3.89 4.85 2.11
C ASP A 73 -3.39 3.42 1.99
N TRP A 74 -4.08 2.59 1.22
CA TRP A 74 -3.61 1.24 0.99
C TRP A 74 -4.07 0.73 -0.37
N ILE A 75 -3.25 -0.14 -0.98
CA ILE A 75 -3.57 -0.80 -2.24
C ILE A 75 -3.14 -2.26 -2.14
N CYS A 76 -4.08 -3.17 -2.40
CA CYS A 76 -3.77 -4.57 -2.67
C CYS A 76 -3.73 -4.77 -4.18
N PHE A 77 -2.64 -5.28 -4.70
CA PHE A 77 -2.48 -5.47 -6.14
C PHE A 77 -1.85 -6.81 -6.47
N ASP A 78 -2.22 -7.31 -7.63
CA ASP A 78 -1.73 -8.57 -8.16
C ASP A 78 -0.57 -8.27 -9.10
N ALA A 79 0.59 -8.86 -8.81
CA ALA A 79 1.81 -8.69 -9.59
C ALA A 79 2.44 -10.03 -9.95
N GLU A 80 1.66 -11.10 -10.02
CA GLU A 80 2.16 -12.46 -10.29
C GLU A 80 2.95 -12.53 -11.58
N ASP A 81 2.46 -11.89 -12.65
CA ASP A 81 3.12 -11.88 -13.95
C ASP A 81 4.11 -10.71 -14.12
N GLU A 82 4.41 -9.99 -13.05
CA GLU A 82 5.21 -8.77 -13.08
C GLU A 82 6.50 -8.90 -12.25
N SER A 83 6.95 -10.11 -11.98
CA SER A 83 8.12 -10.34 -11.12
C SER A 83 9.37 -9.65 -11.65
N GLU A 84 9.60 -9.66 -12.96
CA GLU A 84 10.75 -8.99 -13.57
C GLU A 84 10.71 -7.48 -13.36
N PHE A 85 9.52 -6.87 -13.51
CA PHE A 85 9.34 -5.44 -13.29
C PHE A 85 9.58 -5.07 -11.84
N ILE A 86 8.99 -5.83 -10.91
CA ILE A 86 9.15 -5.60 -9.47
C ILE A 86 10.63 -5.76 -9.07
N ASP A 87 11.31 -6.79 -9.56
CA ASP A 87 12.73 -7.02 -9.27
C ASP A 87 13.60 -5.90 -9.80
N ALA A 88 13.30 -5.40 -11.01
CA ALA A 88 14.05 -4.32 -11.63
C ALA A 88 13.95 -3.00 -10.86
N LEU A 89 12.85 -2.74 -10.18
CA LEU A 89 12.65 -1.55 -9.36
C LEU A 89 13.45 -1.58 -8.06
N LYS A 90 13.88 -2.76 -7.62
CA LYS A 90 14.60 -2.95 -6.35
C LYS A 90 13.87 -2.30 -5.17
N LEU A 91 12.56 -2.53 -5.10
CA LEU A 91 11.74 -1.99 -4.03
C LEU A 91 12.19 -2.52 -2.66
N PRO A 92 12.21 -1.66 -1.63
CA PRO A 92 12.52 -2.11 -0.26
C PRO A 92 11.32 -2.81 0.36
N LEU A 93 11.09 -4.06 -0.03
CA LEU A 93 9.94 -4.84 0.41
C LEU A 93 10.03 -5.22 1.88
N ASN A 94 8.88 -5.32 2.55
CA ASN A 94 8.74 -5.74 3.95
C ASN A 94 9.57 -4.89 4.92
N ARG A 95 9.70 -3.61 4.62
CA ARG A 95 10.48 -2.68 5.44
C ARG A 95 9.81 -1.31 5.47
N VAL A 96 9.76 -0.69 6.64
CA VAL A 96 9.18 0.64 6.81
C VAL A 96 10.10 1.69 6.20
N ILE A 97 9.55 2.53 5.33
CA ILE A 97 10.24 3.67 4.72
C ILE A 97 9.66 4.93 5.34
N PRO A 98 10.41 5.66 6.19
CA PRO A 98 9.91 6.88 6.81
C PRO A 98 10.06 8.08 5.87
N HIS A 99 9.35 9.16 6.19
CA HIS A 99 9.48 10.46 5.53
C HIS A 99 9.25 10.44 4.03
N CYS A 100 8.19 9.74 3.60
CA CYS A 100 7.81 9.69 2.19
C CYS A 100 7.26 11.04 1.71
N ASP A 101 7.43 11.32 0.41
CA ASP A 101 6.81 12.47 -0.23
C ASP A 101 5.30 12.22 -0.34
N SER A 102 4.58 12.63 0.71
CA SER A 102 3.15 12.38 0.82
C SER A 102 2.32 13.14 -0.21
N GLU A 103 2.79 14.29 -0.69
CA GLU A 103 2.05 15.06 -1.70
C GLU A 103 2.02 14.35 -3.04
N THR A 104 3.17 13.89 -3.52
CA THR A 104 3.25 13.15 -4.79
C THR A 104 2.46 11.85 -4.71
N ILE A 105 2.61 11.10 -3.63
CA ILE A 105 1.88 9.84 -3.43
C ILE A 105 0.38 10.11 -3.34
N ASP A 106 -0.02 11.17 -2.65
CA ASP A 106 -1.43 11.53 -2.51
C ASP A 106 -2.10 11.78 -3.86
N VAL A 107 -1.45 12.54 -4.74
CA VAL A 107 -1.98 12.81 -6.09
C VAL A 107 -2.15 11.52 -6.87
N LEU A 108 -1.15 10.64 -6.85
CA LEU A 108 -1.21 9.35 -7.54
C LEU A 108 -2.29 8.44 -6.96
N MET A 109 -2.41 8.39 -5.64
CA MET A 109 -3.44 7.59 -4.97
C MET A 109 -4.86 8.06 -5.32
N ARG A 110 -5.09 9.35 -5.36
CA ARG A 110 -6.39 9.90 -5.77
C ARG A 110 -6.73 9.54 -7.20
N ASN A 111 -5.76 9.64 -8.10
CA ASN A 111 -5.96 9.28 -9.51
C ASN A 111 -6.23 7.79 -9.67
N ILE A 112 -5.51 6.94 -8.94
CA ILE A 112 -5.73 5.49 -8.95
C ILE A 112 -7.14 5.17 -8.44
N MET A 113 -7.56 5.78 -7.33
CA MET A 113 -8.88 5.54 -6.76
C MET A 113 -9.99 5.97 -7.71
N THR A 114 -9.85 7.13 -8.34
CA THR A 114 -10.82 7.62 -9.31
C THR A 114 -10.96 6.64 -10.48
N GLU A 115 -9.85 6.17 -11.04
CA GLU A 115 -9.85 5.19 -12.14
C GLU A 115 -10.38 3.83 -11.72
N PHE A 116 -10.06 3.39 -10.51
CA PHE A 116 -10.54 2.10 -9.99
C PHE A 116 -12.06 2.02 -9.96
N TYR A 117 -12.72 3.11 -9.62
CA TYR A 117 -14.18 3.17 -9.58
C TYR A 117 -14.81 3.68 -10.86
N SER A 118 -14.03 3.97 -11.90
CA SER A 118 -14.56 4.40 -13.18
C SER A 118 -15.13 3.21 -13.96
N LEU A 119 -16.06 3.51 -14.88
CA LEU A 119 -16.64 2.51 -15.79
C LEU A 119 -16.06 2.64 -17.19
N GLY A 120 -15.00 3.42 -17.37
CA GLY A 120 -14.39 3.65 -18.67
C GLY A 120 -13.73 2.41 -19.25
N SER A 121 -13.72 2.29 -20.56
CA SER A 121 -13.12 1.14 -21.27
C SER A 121 -11.59 1.11 -21.14
N ALA A 122 -10.95 2.25 -20.86
CA ALA A 122 -9.51 2.36 -20.66
C ALA A 122 -9.07 2.09 -19.22
N ARG A 123 -9.98 1.77 -18.32
CA ARG A 123 -9.73 1.63 -16.88
C ARG A 123 -8.53 0.72 -16.57
N ILE A 124 -8.48 -0.46 -17.14
CA ILE A 124 -7.42 -1.43 -16.82
C ILE A 124 -6.05 -0.90 -17.22
N LYS A 125 -5.93 -0.30 -18.42
CA LYS A 125 -4.67 0.27 -18.89
C LYS A 125 -4.24 1.46 -18.07
N MET A 126 -5.16 2.33 -17.68
CA MET A 126 -4.88 3.50 -16.85
C MET A 126 -4.40 3.09 -15.47
N LEU A 127 -5.05 2.11 -14.85
CA LEU A 127 -4.65 1.61 -13.55
C LEU A 127 -3.25 1.00 -13.60
N ASP A 128 -2.95 0.22 -14.62
CA ASP A 128 -1.61 -0.36 -14.78
C ASP A 128 -0.54 0.73 -14.92
N ALA A 129 -0.79 1.74 -15.74
CA ALA A 129 0.14 2.86 -15.94
C ALA A 129 0.36 3.66 -14.64
N LEU A 130 -0.70 3.95 -13.90
CA LEU A 130 -0.62 4.67 -12.62
C LEU A 130 0.13 3.86 -11.57
N MET A 131 -0.10 2.55 -11.48
CA MET A 131 0.63 1.69 -10.56
C MET A 131 2.12 1.64 -10.89
N ARG A 132 2.47 1.54 -12.17
CA ARG A 132 3.88 1.56 -12.58
C ARG A 132 4.55 2.88 -12.22
N THR A 133 3.84 3.99 -12.36
CA THR A 133 4.33 5.31 -11.96
C THR A 133 4.49 5.41 -10.44
N LEU A 134 3.53 4.91 -9.68
CA LEU A 134 3.57 4.94 -8.22
C LEU A 134 4.75 4.13 -7.67
N LEU A 135 5.03 2.97 -8.24
CA LEU A 135 6.09 2.08 -7.80
C LEU A 135 7.49 2.51 -8.28
N ALA A 136 7.54 3.33 -9.28
CA ALA A 136 8.83 3.85 -9.79
C ALA A 136 9.39 5.03 -8.91
#